data_ded78e16ae7b743c7dbcf3b8ad6aeb30
#
_entry.id   ded78e16ae7b743c7dbcf3b8ad6aeb30
#
_cell.length_a   1.000
_cell.length_b   1.000
_cell.length_c   1.000
_cell.angle_alpha   90.00
_cell.angle_beta   90.00
_cell.angle_gamma   90.00
#
_symmetry.space_group_name_H-M   'P 1'
#
loop_
_entity.id
_entity.type
_entity.pdbx_description
1 polymer ?
#
loop_
_entity_poly.entity_id
_entity_poly.type
_entity_poly.pdbx_seq_one_letter_code
_entity_poly.pdbx_strand_id
1 'polypeptide(L)'
;MSLLFHGGDLQSASAIYGRDPSEWIDLSTGINQYSYPIPAIEQRAWHQLPYLDPKLSAAAASYYGDHGCLASSGSQSIIQLLPSILRKLGSAGPAWLPDVGYQEHAHAWSKCGNTNTYSGLDSALATQQINTALEDKRIGHLLIINPNNPTGERFTPQKLRSWAQKLQASNGFLVVDEAFIDPTPNASLLTEPLAKNVVVLRSVGKFFGLAGIRLGFTFAAHSVLAHLAKEIGPWAVNGPAQTVAIAALNDTLWQSNMRTTLANESLQQRNIWQAAMTALGAYQAGSHELFRSFSMAPKLAQKLHQSAAKHGILIRLVAINSNTSLLRFGNIDPSQNINNASALDYCHTWIQQESE
;
A
#
# COMPACT_ATOMS: atom_id res chain seq x y z
N MET A 1 10.29 -9.81 19.98
CA MET A 1 9.40 -9.48 18.84
C MET A 1 10.28 -9.39 17.62
N SER A 2 10.07 -10.23 16.60
CA SER A 2 10.77 -10.05 15.33
C SER A 2 10.26 -8.77 14.68
N LEU A 3 11.17 -7.85 14.38
CA LEU A 3 10.85 -6.65 13.59
C LEU A 3 10.34 -7.12 12.22
N LEU A 4 9.20 -6.57 11.79
CA LEU A 4 8.71 -6.81 10.43
C LEU A 4 9.64 -6.06 9.46
N PHE A 5 10.18 -6.78 8.48
CA PHE A 5 11.00 -6.15 7.44
C PHE A 5 10.11 -5.38 6.46
N HIS A 6 10.48 -4.14 6.16
CA HIS A 6 9.81 -3.28 5.19
C HIS A 6 10.77 -2.92 4.05
N GLY A 7 10.23 -2.45 2.91
CA GLY A 7 11.06 -1.83 1.86
C GLY A 7 11.50 -0.43 2.27
N GLY A 8 12.51 0.12 1.58
CA GLY A 8 13.02 1.47 1.79
C GLY A 8 14.06 1.61 2.90
N ASP A 9 14.55 0.51 3.48
CA ASP A 9 15.61 0.54 4.50
C ASP A 9 17.00 0.58 3.85
N LEU A 10 17.29 1.72 3.21
CA LEU A 10 18.58 1.96 2.56
C LEU A 10 19.74 2.00 3.57
N GLN A 11 19.49 2.43 4.81
CA GLN A 11 20.55 2.50 5.83
C GLN A 11 21.05 1.12 6.21
N SER A 12 20.13 0.17 6.48
CA SER A 12 20.53 -1.21 6.77
C SER A 12 21.19 -1.87 5.56
N ALA A 13 20.67 -1.64 4.35
CA ALA A 13 21.29 -2.15 3.13
C ALA A 13 22.70 -1.58 2.95
N SER A 14 22.88 -0.28 3.12
CA SER A 14 24.19 0.39 3.04
C SER A 14 25.20 -0.17 4.05
N ALA A 15 24.77 -0.39 5.28
CA ALA A 15 25.63 -0.96 6.31
C ALA A 15 26.07 -2.41 5.98
N ILE A 16 25.18 -3.22 5.40
CA ILE A 16 25.48 -4.62 5.05
C ILE A 16 26.41 -4.73 3.84
N TYR A 17 26.19 -3.89 2.81
CA TYR A 17 26.89 -3.99 1.54
C TYR A 17 28.03 -2.98 1.36
N GLY A 18 28.28 -2.10 2.33
CA GLY A 18 29.35 -1.12 2.29
C GLY A 18 29.18 -0.03 1.20
N ARG A 19 27.94 0.34 0.89
CA ARG A 19 27.58 1.28 -0.18
C ARG A 19 26.90 2.53 0.41
N ASP A 20 27.18 3.71 -0.15
CA ASP A 20 26.51 4.95 0.27
C ASP A 20 25.00 4.87 -0.03
N PRO A 21 24.13 5.38 0.84
CA PRO A 21 22.68 5.41 0.59
C PRO A 21 22.25 6.06 -0.73
N SER A 22 23.02 7.04 -1.22
CA SER A 22 22.74 7.73 -2.50
C SER A 22 23.06 6.91 -3.76
N GLU A 23 23.83 5.83 -3.61
CA GLU A 23 24.24 4.95 -4.72
C GLU A 23 23.28 3.79 -4.97
N TRP A 24 22.16 3.74 -4.26
CA TRP A 24 21.15 2.69 -4.44
C TRP A 24 20.06 3.07 -5.43
N ILE A 25 19.67 2.12 -6.26
CA ILE A 25 18.39 2.13 -6.97
C ILE A 25 17.38 1.43 -6.07
N ASP A 26 16.49 2.19 -5.41
CA ASP A 26 15.49 1.62 -4.49
C ASP A 26 14.23 1.18 -5.24
N LEU A 27 14.16 -0.09 -5.56
CA LEU A 27 12.97 -0.77 -6.09
C LEU A 27 12.20 -1.56 -5.01
N SER A 28 12.60 -1.43 -3.74
CA SER A 28 11.98 -2.19 -2.64
C SER A 28 10.66 -1.59 -2.17
N THR A 29 10.37 -0.33 -2.54
CA THR A 29 9.12 0.35 -2.20
C THR A 29 8.12 0.33 -3.37
N GLY A 30 6.84 0.56 -3.08
CA GLY A 30 5.81 0.86 -4.09
C GLY A 30 5.44 2.34 -4.07
N ILE A 31 6.43 3.21 -3.96
CA ILE A 31 6.26 4.67 -3.93
C ILE A 31 6.49 5.20 -5.35
N ASN A 32 5.65 6.13 -5.78
CA ASN A 32 5.86 6.82 -7.05
C ASN A 32 7.20 7.57 -7.04
N GLN A 33 8.04 7.32 -8.03
CA GLN A 33 9.33 7.99 -8.18
C GLN A 33 9.18 9.47 -8.59
N TYR A 34 8.07 9.82 -9.24
CA TYR A 34 7.70 11.20 -9.56
C TYR A 34 6.94 11.81 -8.39
N SER A 35 7.67 12.35 -7.43
CA SER A 35 7.05 13.02 -6.28
C SER A 35 6.30 14.28 -6.71
N TYR A 36 5.15 14.53 -6.09
CA TYR A 36 4.45 15.79 -6.24
C TYR A 36 5.37 16.96 -5.81
N PRO A 37 5.47 18.04 -6.60
CA PRO A 37 6.34 19.17 -6.28
C PRO A 37 5.90 19.84 -4.98
N ILE A 38 6.85 20.01 -4.06
CA ILE A 38 6.58 20.60 -2.75
C ILE A 38 6.33 22.11 -2.90
N PRO A 39 5.16 22.62 -2.53
CA PRO A 39 4.87 24.04 -2.56
C PRO A 39 5.68 24.78 -1.49
N ALA A 40 5.77 26.11 -1.59
CA ALA A 40 6.34 26.93 -0.51
C ALA A 40 5.53 26.73 0.78
N ILE A 41 6.23 26.41 1.87
CA ILE A 41 5.63 26.16 3.18
C ILE A 41 5.91 27.39 4.07
N GLU A 42 4.84 28.04 4.50
CA GLU A 42 4.98 29.18 5.39
C GLU A 42 5.61 28.77 6.73
N GLN A 43 6.44 29.66 7.30
CA GLN A 43 7.15 29.40 8.55
C GLN A 43 6.22 29.05 9.72
N ARG A 44 5.00 29.62 9.75
CA ARG A 44 4.00 29.28 10.76
C ARG A 44 3.61 27.81 10.80
N ALA A 45 3.63 27.10 9.67
CA ALA A 45 3.31 25.68 9.62
C ALA A 45 4.31 24.80 10.40
N TRP A 46 5.52 25.31 10.65
CA TRP A 46 6.57 24.66 11.44
C TRP A 46 6.52 25.00 12.93
N HIS A 47 6.01 26.18 13.29
CA HIS A 47 6.11 26.73 14.64
C HIS A 47 4.81 26.63 15.45
N GLN A 48 3.67 26.51 14.79
CA GLN A 48 2.38 26.45 15.48
C GLN A 48 1.95 25.00 15.71
N LEU A 49 1.20 24.76 16.79
CA LEU A 49 0.54 23.48 17.00
C LEU A 49 -0.43 23.22 15.84
N PRO A 50 -0.34 22.04 15.21
CA PRO A 50 -1.01 21.80 13.93
C PRO A 50 -2.49 21.41 14.11
N TYR A 51 -3.34 22.38 14.41
CA TYR A 51 -4.77 22.17 14.30
C TYR A 51 -5.15 21.85 12.84
N LEU A 52 -6.16 21.02 12.67
CA LEU A 52 -6.58 20.60 11.33
C LEU A 52 -7.12 21.80 10.55
N ASP A 53 -6.49 22.11 9.41
CA ASP A 53 -6.94 23.17 8.51
C ASP A 53 -8.23 22.71 7.81
N PRO A 54 -9.33 23.49 7.87
CA PRO A 54 -10.56 23.18 7.14
C PRO A 54 -10.35 22.97 5.63
N LYS A 55 -9.34 23.63 5.04
CA LYS A 55 -8.96 23.44 3.64
C LYS A 55 -8.49 22.02 3.34
N LEU A 56 -7.85 21.33 4.31
CA LEU A 56 -7.45 19.94 4.13
C LEU A 56 -8.67 19.03 4.02
N SER A 57 -9.67 19.23 4.87
CA SER A 57 -10.93 18.48 4.80
C SER A 57 -11.68 18.74 3.49
N ALA A 58 -11.72 20.00 3.04
CA ALA A 58 -12.32 20.37 1.76
C ALA A 58 -11.57 19.75 0.57
N ALA A 59 -10.23 19.76 0.57
CA ALA A 59 -9.41 19.12 -0.47
C ALA A 59 -9.59 17.59 -0.48
N ALA A 60 -9.69 16.97 0.69
CA ALA A 60 -9.98 15.54 0.80
C ALA A 60 -11.38 15.19 0.26
N ALA A 61 -12.40 16.00 0.56
CA ALA A 61 -13.75 15.81 0.03
C ALA A 61 -13.79 15.98 -1.50
N SER A 62 -13.05 16.95 -2.04
CA SER A 62 -12.94 17.15 -3.49
C SER A 62 -12.27 15.97 -4.19
N TYR A 63 -11.22 15.40 -3.60
CA TYR A 63 -10.42 14.34 -4.24
C TYR A 63 -11.02 12.95 -4.05
N TYR A 64 -11.52 12.63 -2.85
CA TYR A 64 -12.02 11.30 -2.49
C TYR A 64 -13.54 11.16 -2.56
N GLY A 65 -14.26 12.25 -2.71
CA GLY A 65 -15.72 12.34 -2.53
C GLY A 65 -16.10 12.86 -1.15
N ASP A 66 -17.32 13.40 -1.03
CA ASP A 66 -17.84 13.99 0.23
C ASP A 66 -18.28 12.88 1.20
N HIS A 67 -17.31 12.13 1.67
CA HIS A 67 -17.47 11.16 2.75
C HIS A 67 -16.87 11.73 4.03
N GLY A 68 -17.48 11.59 5.16
CA GLY A 68 -16.84 11.94 6.42
C GLY A 68 -15.48 11.23 6.57
N CYS A 69 -14.41 11.96 6.86
CA CYS A 69 -13.08 11.39 7.00
C CYS A 69 -12.33 11.88 8.23
N LEU A 70 -11.32 11.11 8.62
CA LEU A 70 -10.34 11.46 9.65
C LEU A 70 -8.95 11.46 9.03
N ALA A 71 -8.24 12.59 9.09
CA ALA A 71 -6.83 12.68 8.74
C ALA A 71 -5.95 12.18 9.89
N SER A 72 -4.87 11.47 9.57
CA SER A 72 -3.94 10.89 10.54
C SER A 72 -2.50 10.89 10.03
N SER A 73 -1.52 10.64 10.91
CA SER A 73 -0.09 10.53 10.56
C SER A 73 0.21 9.27 9.75
N GLY A 74 -0.36 9.18 8.54
CA GLY A 74 -0.37 8.00 7.69
C GLY A 74 -1.40 6.96 8.14
N SER A 75 -1.66 5.96 7.28
CA SER A 75 -2.58 4.85 7.61
C SER A 75 -2.04 3.95 8.73
N GLN A 76 -0.74 3.94 9.00
CA GLN A 76 -0.11 3.04 9.97
C GLN A 76 -0.65 3.20 11.39
N SER A 77 -0.86 4.42 11.85
CA SER A 77 -1.44 4.68 13.18
C SER A 77 -2.86 4.12 13.31
N ILE A 78 -3.64 4.24 12.24
CA ILE A 78 -5.00 3.71 12.17
C ILE A 78 -4.99 2.18 12.11
N ILE A 79 -4.12 1.58 11.31
CA ILE A 79 -3.98 0.11 11.20
C ILE A 79 -3.78 -0.51 12.59
N GLN A 80 -3.00 0.12 13.45
CA GLN A 80 -2.75 -0.41 14.79
C GLN A 80 -3.91 -0.25 15.77
N LEU A 81 -4.70 0.82 15.64
CA LEU A 81 -5.82 1.11 16.56
C LEU A 81 -7.13 0.41 16.13
N LEU A 82 -7.33 0.29 14.83
CA LEU A 82 -8.60 -0.12 14.24
C LEU A 82 -9.14 -1.47 14.75
N PRO A 83 -8.31 -2.54 14.90
CA PRO A 83 -8.82 -3.83 15.37
C PRO A 83 -9.51 -3.77 16.71
N SER A 84 -8.91 -3.07 17.68
CA SER A 84 -9.48 -2.94 19.03
C SER A 84 -10.79 -2.16 19.05
N ILE A 85 -10.88 -1.12 18.22
CA ILE A 85 -12.07 -0.27 18.08
C ILE A 85 -13.20 -1.06 17.42
N LEU A 86 -12.93 -1.75 16.31
CA LEU A 86 -13.96 -2.48 15.58
C LEU A 86 -14.51 -3.66 16.39
N ARG A 87 -13.67 -4.32 17.22
CA ARG A 87 -14.15 -5.37 18.13
C ARG A 87 -15.04 -4.83 19.25
N LYS A 88 -14.82 -3.59 19.69
CA LYS A 88 -15.72 -2.92 20.68
C LYS A 88 -17.05 -2.51 20.06
N LEU A 89 -17.04 -2.11 18.78
CA LEU A 89 -18.21 -1.58 18.08
C LEU A 89 -19.01 -2.66 17.33
N GLY A 90 -18.43 -3.81 17.07
CA GLY A 90 -19.00 -4.83 16.22
C GLY A 90 -18.83 -6.25 16.72
N SER A 91 -18.57 -7.17 15.81
CA SER A 91 -18.46 -8.59 16.08
C SER A 91 -17.25 -8.95 16.98
N ALA A 92 -17.43 -9.87 17.89
CA ALA A 92 -16.32 -10.53 18.61
C ALA A 92 -15.71 -11.71 17.83
N GLY A 93 -16.31 -12.10 16.70
CA GLY A 93 -15.85 -13.20 15.86
C GLY A 93 -14.47 -12.97 15.23
N PRO A 94 -13.87 -14.00 14.59
CA PRO A 94 -12.54 -13.91 14.05
C PRO A 94 -12.46 -12.91 12.88
N ALA A 95 -11.32 -12.22 12.76
CA ALA A 95 -11.00 -11.41 11.60
C ALA A 95 -10.37 -12.28 10.50
N TRP A 96 -10.79 -12.06 9.25
CA TRP A 96 -10.23 -12.71 8.08
C TRP A 96 -9.36 -11.74 7.29
N LEU A 97 -8.12 -12.14 6.99
CA LEU A 97 -7.09 -11.31 6.38
C LEU A 97 -6.41 -12.07 5.23
N PRO A 98 -5.76 -11.38 4.26
CA PRO A 98 -4.95 -12.08 3.27
C PRO A 98 -3.74 -12.74 3.95
N ASP A 99 -3.43 -14.00 3.58
CA ASP A 99 -2.22 -14.71 4.02
C ASP A 99 -0.95 -14.04 3.48
N VAL A 100 -1.05 -13.45 2.30
CA VAL A 100 -0.02 -12.62 1.65
C VAL A 100 -0.55 -11.22 1.47
N GLY A 101 -0.04 -10.27 2.25
CA GLY A 101 -0.46 -8.88 2.27
C GLY A 101 0.48 -8.00 3.08
N TYR A 102 0.08 -6.77 3.35
CA TYR A 102 0.81 -5.86 4.22
C TYR A 102 0.72 -6.34 5.67
N GLN A 103 1.83 -6.90 6.18
CA GLN A 103 1.89 -7.66 7.44
C GLN A 103 1.52 -6.87 8.69
N GLU A 104 1.58 -5.55 8.66
CA GLU A 104 1.17 -4.71 9.79
C GLU A 104 -0.30 -4.91 10.16
N HIS A 105 -1.15 -5.18 9.18
CA HIS A 105 -2.54 -5.55 9.44
C HIS A 105 -2.64 -6.87 10.23
N ALA A 106 -1.97 -7.92 9.75
CA ALA A 106 -1.99 -9.22 10.43
C ALA A 106 -1.44 -9.09 11.86
N HIS A 107 -0.35 -8.33 12.04
CA HIS A 107 0.24 -8.05 13.34
C HIS A 107 -0.71 -7.29 14.27
N ALA A 108 -1.43 -6.27 13.77
CA ALA A 108 -2.37 -5.50 14.57
C ALA A 108 -3.59 -6.33 14.98
N TRP A 109 -4.18 -7.09 14.05
CA TRP A 109 -5.35 -7.92 14.32
C TRP A 109 -5.06 -9.09 15.27
N SER A 110 -3.89 -9.74 15.16
CA SER A 110 -3.49 -10.85 16.03
C SER A 110 -3.38 -10.47 17.51
N LYS A 111 -3.12 -9.20 17.81
CA LYS A 111 -3.10 -8.67 19.19
C LYS A 111 -4.49 -8.53 19.81
N CYS A 112 -5.52 -8.49 18.98
CA CYS A 112 -6.88 -8.19 19.42
C CYS A 112 -7.82 -9.40 19.40
N GLY A 113 -7.34 -10.60 19.02
CA GLY A 113 -8.12 -11.83 19.03
C GLY A 113 -7.86 -12.73 17.83
N ASN A 114 -8.71 -13.75 17.66
CA ASN A 114 -8.52 -14.76 16.61
C ASN A 114 -8.57 -14.18 15.19
N THR A 115 -7.67 -14.70 14.37
CA THR A 115 -7.58 -14.37 12.95
C THR A 115 -7.57 -15.65 12.11
N ASN A 116 -8.17 -15.58 10.93
CA ASN A 116 -8.08 -16.59 9.87
C ASN A 116 -7.56 -15.92 8.60
N THR A 117 -7.14 -16.73 7.65
CA THR A 117 -6.60 -16.21 6.38
C THR A 117 -7.38 -16.71 5.18
N TYR A 118 -7.31 -15.91 4.11
CA TYR A 118 -7.70 -16.27 2.75
C TYR A 118 -6.52 -16.00 1.81
N SER A 119 -6.52 -16.56 0.60
CA SER A 119 -5.44 -16.40 -0.37
C SER A 119 -5.22 -14.93 -0.75
N GLY A 120 -4.03 -14.40 -0.50
CA GLY A 120 -3.60 -13.08 -0.98
C GLY A 120 -2.94 -13.13 -2.36
N LEU A 121 -2.75 -14.34 -2.92
CA LEU A 121 -2.08 -14.58 -4.21
C LEU A 121 -3.05 -14.80 -5.36
N ASP A 122 -4.27 -15.22 -5.09
CA ASP A 122 -5.28 -15.61 -6.09
C ASP A 122 -6.64 -15.06 -5.67
N SER A 123 -7.13 -14.07 -6.39
CA SER A 123 -8.41 -13.41 -6.11
C SER A 123 -9.62 -14.31 -6.36
N ALA A 124 -9.53 -15.31 -7.25
CA ALA A 124 -10.60 -16.28 -7.48
C ALA A 124 -10.72 -17.24 -6.30
N LEU A 125 -9.60 -17.81 -5.84
CA LEU A 125 -9.55 -18.66 -4.66
C LEU A 125 -9.96 -17.86 -3.40
N ALA A 126 -9.46 -16.64 -3.23
CA ALA A 126 -9.87 -15.75 -2.15
C ALA A 126 -11.38 -15.52 -2.13
N THR A 127 -11.98 -15.26 -3.31
CA THR A 127 -13.43 -15.07 -3.45
C THR A 127 -14.20 -16.31 -2.98
N GLN A 128 -13.78 -17.50 -3.37
CA GLN A 128 -14.38 -18.75 -2.94
C GLN A 128 -14.30 -18.94 -1.42
N GLN A 129 -13.09 -18.78 -0.86
CA GLN A 129 -12.84 -18.91 0.58
C GLN A 129 -13.68 -17.94 1.42
N ILE A 130 -13.70 -16.66 1.02
CA ILE A 130 -14.46 -15.61 1.72
C ILE A 130 -15.97 -15.90 1.62
N ASN A 131 -16.49 -16.24 0.44
CA ASN A 131 -17.91 -16.53 0.28
C ASN A 131 -18.36 -17.71 1.15
N THR A 132 -17.63 -18.83 1.11
CA THR A 132 -17.92 -20.01 1.95
C THR A 132 -17.88 -19.63 3.43
N ALA A 133 -16.87 -18.87 3.86
CA ALA A 133 -16.75 -18.48 5.27
C ALA A 133 -17.83 -17.49 5.73
N LEU A 134 -18.35 -16.63 4.82
CA LEU A 134 -19.50 -15.76 5.08
C LEU A 134 -20.80 -16.55 5.20
N GLU A 135 -21.02 -17.53 4.32
CA GLU A 135 -22.18 -18.44 4.35
C GLU A 135 -22.20 -19.27 5.64
N ASP A 136 -21.08 -19.78 6.07
CA ASP A 136 -20.88 -20.51 7.33
C ASP A 136 -20.88 -19.61 8.57
N LYS A 137 -21.03 -18.28 8.43
CA LYS A 137 -20.98 -17.29 9.51
C LYS A 137 -19.69 -17.33 10.34
N ARG A 138 -18.56 -17.69 9.69
CA ARG A 138 -17.24 -17.80 10.34
C ARG A 138 -16.45 -16.48 10.35
N ILE A 139 -16.94 -15.42 9.68
CA ILE A 139 -16.27 -14.12 9.61
C ILE A 139 -16.92 -13.13 10.57
N GLY A 140 -16.14 -12.64 11.51
CA GLY A 140 -16.53 -11.50 12.36
C GLY A 140 -16.17 -10.16 11.68
N HIS A 141 -14.95 -10.04 11.18
CA HIS A 141 -14.48 -8.87 10.41
C HIS A 141 -13.70 -9.35 9.19
N LEU A 142 -13.76 -8.60 8.09
CA LEU A 142 -13.02 -8.89 6.86
C LEU A 142 -12.09 -7.71 6.54
N LEU A 143 -10.80 -7.98 6.42
CA LEU A 143 -9.82 -7.03 5.91
C LEU A 143 -9.46 -7.39 4.48
N ILE A 144 -9.55 -6.42 3.60
CA ILE A 144 -9.10 -6.49 2.20
C ILE A 144 -8.05 -5.41 1.98
N ILE A 145 -6.96 -5.75 1.30
CA ILE A 145 -5.99 -4.78 0.78
C ILE A 145 -6.25 -4.68 -0.72
N ASN A 146 -6.65 -3.52 -1.22
CA ASN A 146 -7.18 -3.38 -2.58
C ASN A 146 -6.70 -2.10 -3.30
N PRO A 147 -5.72 -2.19 -4.18
CA PRO A 147 -4.95 -3.36 -4.64
C PRO A 147 -4.08 -3.97 -3.55
N ASN A 148 -3.92 -5.31 -3.57
CA ASN A 148 -3.10 -5.99 -2.59
C ASN A 148 -1.60 -5.71 -2.78
N ASN A 149 -0.91 -5.44 -1.72
CA ASN A 149 0.55 -5.36 -1.67
C ASN A 149 1.06 -6.61 -0.93
N PRO A 150 1.84 -7.51 -1.58
CA PRO A 150 2.68 -7.25 -2.76
C PRO A 150 2.13 -7.74 -4.11
N THR A 151 0.95 -8.30 -4.20
CA THR A 151 0.52 -9.05 -5.39
C THR A 151 -0.15 -8.19 -6.46
N GLY A 152 -0.70 -7.03 -6.10
CA GLY A 152 -1.50 -6.22 -7.02
C GLY A 152 -2.91 -6.76 -7.28
N GLU A 153 -3.29 -7.90 -6.67
CA GLU A 153 -4.63 -8.47 -6.79
C GLU A 153 -5.72 -7.49 -6.38
N ARG A 154 -6.86 -7.54 -7.09
CA ARG A 154 -7.94 -6.57 -6.91
C ARG A 154 -9.30 -7.25 -6.86
N PHE A 155 -10.17 -6.69 -6.03
CA PHE A 155 -11.59 -6.98 -6.02
C PHE A 155 -12.39 -5.78 -6.53
N THR A 156 -13.46 -6.04 -7.26
CA THR A 156 -14.32 -4.97 -7.76
C THR A 156 -15.11 -4.32 -6.60
N PRO A 157 -15.47 -3.03 -6.71
CA PRO A 157 -16.29 -2.35 -5.71
C PRO A 157 -17.61 -3.08 -5.44
N GLN A 158 -18.24 -3.64 -6.46
CA GLN A 158 -19.48 -4.43 -6.33
C GLN A 158 -19.29 -5.66 -5.45
N LYS A 159 -18.18 -6.39 -5.62
CA LYS A 159 -17.83 -7.54 -4.79
C LYS A 159 -17.65 -7.13 -3.33
N LEU A 160 -16.88 -6.07 -3.09
CA LEU A 160 -16.62 -5.54 -1.75
C LEU A 160 -17.92 -5.09 -1.05
N ARG A 161 -18.82 -4.41 -1.76
CA ARG A 161 -20.13 -4.03 -1.23
C ARG A 161 -20.99 -5.24 -0.88
N SER A 162 -20.99 -6.26 -1.72
CA SER A 162 -21.71 -7.51 -1.43
C SER A 162 -21.20 -8.19 -0.15
N TRP A 163 -19.89 -8.23 0.07
CA TRP A 163 -19.33 -8.76 1.31
C TRP A 163 -19.65 -7.89 2.52
N ALA A 164 -19.59 -6.56 2.39
CA ALA A 164 -20.00 -5.64 3.45
C ALA A 164 -21.45 -5.87 3.88
N GLN A 165 -22.35 -6.07 2.92
CA GLN A 165 -23.76 -6.38 3.20
C GLN A 165 -23.93 -7.70 3.96
N LYS A 166 -23.25 -8.76 3.54
CA LYS A 166 -23.28 -10.05 4.25
C LYS A 166 -22.76 -9.94 5.69
N LEU A 167 -21.71 -9.14 5.92
CA LEU A 167 -21.14 -8.91 7.24
C LEU A 167 -22.08 -8.17 8.21
N GLN A 168 -23.05 -7.42 7.72
CA GLN A 168 -24.04 -6.74 8.59
C GLN A 168 -24.82 -7.72 9.45
N ALA A 169 -25.11 -8.91 8.93
CA ALA A 169 -25.86 -9.94 9.67
C ALA A 169 -25.12 -10.44 10.94
N SER A 170 -23.79 -10.36 10.97
CA SER A 170 -22.94 -10.69 12.12
C SER A 170 -22.44 -9.46 12.89
N ASN A 171 -22.96 -8.27 12.59
CA ASN A 171 -22.44 -6.99 13.07
C ASN A 171 -20.93 -6.81 12.77
N GLY A 172 -20.50 -7.34 11.63
CA GLY A 172 -19.12 -7.33 11.19
C GLY A 172 -18.76 -6.11 10.36
N PHE A 173 -17.48 -5.75 10.37
CA PHE A 173 -16.93 -4.68 9.55
C PHE A 173 -16.13 -5.22 8.39
N LEU A 174 -16.26 -4.54 7.22
CA LEU A 174 -15.33 -4.63 6.12
C LEU A 174 -14.32 -3.49 6.21
N VAL A 175 -13.03 -3.81 6.33
CA VAL A 175 -11.93 -2.85 6.25
C VAL A 175 -11.27 -3.01 4.88
N VAL A 176 -11.13 -1.92 4.14
CA VAL A 176 -10.45 -1.91 2.84
C VAL A 176 -9.28 -0.94 2.88
N ASP A 177 -8.08 -1.48 2.77
CA ASP A 177 -6.86 -0.67 2.61
C ASP A 177 -6.67 -0.34 1.13
N GLU A 178 -6.97 0.88 0.77
CA GLU A 178 -6.84 1.44 -0.57
C GLU A 178 -5.59 2.32 -0.73
N ALA A 179 -4.50 2.04 -0.01
CA ALA A 179 -3.27 2.83 -0.08
C ALA A 179 -2.67 2.89 -1.50
N PHE A 180 -3.01 1.94 -2.37
CA PHE A 180 -2.50 1.84 -3.74
C PHE A 180 -3.55 2.12 -4.83
N ILE A 181 -4.76 2.61 -4.50
CA ILE A 181 -5.85 2.73 -5.48
C ILE A 181 -5.77 3.99 -6.37
N ASP A 182 -5.02 5.03 -6.00
CA ASP A 182 -5.04 6.34 -6.66
C ASP A 182 -4.68 6.34 -8.16
N PRO A 183 -3.84 5.43 -8.69
CA PRO A 183 -3.68 5.29 -10.15
C PRO A 183 -4.97 4.89 -10.88
N THR A 184 -5.89 4.18 -10.21
CA THR A 184 -7.16 3.71 -10.76
C THR A 184 -8.35 4.10 -9.87
N PRO A 185 -8.64 5.39 -9.66
CA PRO A 185 -9.57 5.88 -8.65
C PRO A 185 -11.01 5.38 -8.84
N ASN A 186 -11.40 5.06 -10.08
CA ASN A 186 -12.73 4.50 -10.39
C ASN A 186 -12.95 3.09 -9.80
N ALA A 187 -11.89 2.42 -9.36
CA ALA A 187 -11.97 1.12 -8.68
C ALA A 187 -12.09 1.25 -7.15
N SER A 188 -12.16 2.46 -6.61
CA SER A 188 -12.32 2.72 -5.19
C SER A 188 -13.75 2.49 -4.70
N LEU A 189 -13.90 2.07 -3.44
CA LEU A 189 -15.19 2.07 -2.77
C LEU A 189 -15.77 3.47 -2.55
N LEU A 190 -14.92 4.50 -2.56
CA LEU A 190 -15.33 5.90 -2.36
C LEU A 190 -16.04 6.52 -3.58
N THR A 191 -16.19 5.79 -4.68
CA THR A 191 -16.99 6.23 -5.83
C THR A 191 -18.50 6.28 -5.56
N GLU A 192 -18.95 5.66 -4.48
CA GLU A 192 -20.36 5.64 -4.03
C GLU A 192 -20.42 5.73 -2.49
N PRO A 193 -21.57 6.10 -1.91
CA PRO A 193 -21.73 6.19 -0.45
C PRO A 193 -21.33 4.90 0.27
N LEU A 194 -20.61 5.04 1.39
CA LEU A 194 -20.16 3.92 2.20
C LEU A 194 -21.29 3.39 3.11
N ALA A 195 -21.38 2.06 3.21
CA ALA A 195 -22.20 1.43 4.23
C ALA A 195 -21.59 1.67 5.64
N LYS A 196 -22.44 1.69 6.69
CA LYS A 196 -22.02 2.02 8.06
C LYS A 196 -20.95 1.07 8.64
N ASN A 197 -20.88 -0.15 8.11
CA ASN A 197 -19.89 -1.16 8.52
C ASN A 197 -18.69 -1.27 7.58
N VAL A 198 -18.42 -0.24 6.77
CA VAL A 198 -17.25 -0.17 5.90
C VAL A 198 -16.27 0.88 6.41
N VAL A 199 -14.99 0.52 6.41
CA VAL A 199 -13.87 1.42 6.70
C VAL A 199 -12.91 1.38 5.52
N VAL A 200 -12.57 2.53 4.96
CA VAL A 200 -11.60 2.66 3.86
C VAL A 200 -10.39 3.46 4.34
N LEU A 201 -9.20 2.94 4.09
CA LEU A 201 -7.93 3.61 4.40
C LEU A 201 -7.29 4.13 3.10
N ARG A 202 -6.82 5.38 3.12
CA ARG A 202 -6.12 6.03 2.00
C ARG A 202 -4.77 6.56 2.45
N SER A 203 -3.79 6.57 1.56
CA SER A 203 -2.43 7.03 1.82
C SER A 203 -1.98 8.05 0.78
N VAL A 204 -1.59 9.24 1.20
CA VAL A 204 -0.99 10.25 0.33
C VAL A 204 0.44 9.86 -0.09
N GLY A 205 1.07 8.96 0.63
CA GLY A 205 2.47 8.60 0.45
C GLY A 205 2.82 7.79 -0.79
N LYS A 206 1.84 7.18 -1.49
CA LYS A 206 2.10 6.22 -2.58
C LYS A 206 2.04 6.89 -3.95
N PHE A 207 0.86 7.25 -4.40
CA PHE A 207 0.63 7.88 -5.71
C PHE A 207 1.32 9.23 -5.85
N PHE A 208 1.27 10.05 -4.80
CA PHE A 208 1.91 11.37 -4.82
C PHE A 208 3.43 11.34 -4.57
N GLY A 209 4.02 10.16 -4.29
CA GLY A 209 5.46 10.06 -3.99
C GLY A 209 5.87 10.73 -2.68
N LEU A 210 4.94 10.96 -1.77
CA LEU A 210 5.12 11.79 -0.57
C LEU A 210 5.13 10.94 0.72
N ALA A 211 5.80 9.80 0.72
CA ALA A 211 5.81 8.90 1.88
C ALA A 211 6.31 9.56 3.17
N GLY A 212 7.23 10.51 3.04
CA GLY A 212 7.85 11.22 4.17
C GLY A 212 6.93 12.21 4.90
N ILE A 213 5.88 12.72 4.28
CA ILE A 213 4.97 13.69 4.95
C ILE A 213 4.08 13.04 6.01
N ARG A 214 3.97 11.70 5.99
CA ARG A 214 3.18 10.93 6.97
C ARG A 214 1.72 11.41 7.05
N LEU A 215 0.99 11.28 5.95
CA LEU A 215 -0.43 11.63 5.90
C LEU A 215 -1.27 10.51 5.25
N GLY A 216 -2.39 10.22 5.88
CA GLY A 216 -3.43 9.33 5.37
C GLY A 216 -4.81 9.77 5.83
N PHE A 217 -5.83 9.19 5.20
CA PHE A 217 -7.24 9.45 5.51
C PHE A 217 -7.96 8.14 5.79
N THR A 218 -8.89 8.19 6.74
CA THR A 218 -9.80 7.09 7.06
C THR A 218 -11.22 7.54 6.82
N PHE A 219 -11.97 6.78 6.04
CA PHE A 219 -13.37 7.01 5.72
C PHE A 219 -14.21 5.91 6.36
N ALA A 220 -15.18 6.28 7.19
CA ALA A 220 -16.04 5.35 7.90
C ALA A 220 -17.27 6.07 8.48
N ALA A 221 -18.18 5.31 9.08
CA ALA A 221 -19.25 5.89 9.86
C ALA A 221 -18.73 6.75 11.01
N HIS A 222 -19.46 7.79 11.38
CA HIS A 222 -19.08 8.75 12.42
C HIS A 222 -18.69 8.09 13.75
N SER A 223 -19.37 7.03 14.15
CA SER A 223 -19.05 6.29 15.38
C SER A 223 -17.63 5.71 15.37
N VAL A 224 -17.17 5.17 14.24
CA VAL A 224 -15.79 4.65 14.08
C VAL A 224 -14.80 5.80 14.10
N LEU A 225 -15.06 6.87 13.31
CA LEU A 225 -14.17 8.03 13.23
C LEU A 225 -14.00 8.72 14.58
N ALA A 226 -15.08 8.85 15.36
CA ALA A 226 -15.05 9.47 16.69
C ALA A 226 -14.17 8.68 17.68
N HIS A 227 -14.23 7.33 17.66
CA HIS A 227 -13.37 6.50 18.49
C HIS A 227 -11.90 6.61 18.04
N LEU A 228 -11.64 6.57 16.74
CA LEU A 228 -10.28 6.76 16.21
C LEU A 228 -9.72 8.13 16.58
N ALA A 229 -10.50 9.20 16.40
CA ALA A 229 -10.09 10.57 16.75
C ALA A 229 -9.72 10.70 18.23
N LYS A 230 -10.48 10.04 19.13
CA LYS A 230 -10.19 10.01 20.55
C LYS A 230 -8.87 9.33 20.87
N GLU A 231 -8.57 8.21 20.20
CA GLU A 231 -7.35 7.42 20.46
C GLU A 231 -6.09 8.09 19.87
N ILE A 232 -6.20 8.74 18.69
CA ILE A 232 -5.04 9.45 18.09
C ILE A 232 -4.75 10.80 18.75
N GLY A 233 -5.74 11.40 19.42
CA GLY A 233 -5.61 12.67 20.10
C GLY A 233 -5.48 13.87 19.15
N PRO A 234 -5.20 15.07 19.70
CA PRO A 234 -5.02 16.28 18.91
C PRO A 234 -3.68 16.27 18.15
N TRP A 235 -3.58 17.15 17.14
CA TRP A 235 -2.34 17.42 16.38
C TRP A 235 -1.76 16.23 15.63
N ALA A 236 -2.59 15.30 15.22
CA ALA A 236 -2.17 14.06 14.56
C ALA A 236 -1.49 14.26 13.19
N VAL A 237 -1.69 15.42 12.55
CA VAL A 237 -1.12 15.75 11.23
C VAL A 237 -0.32 17.04 11.33
N ASN A 238 0.97 16.99 11.03
CA ASN A 238 1.85 18.16 11.08
C ASN A 238 1.48 19.23 10.05
N GLY A 239 1.80 20.50 10.33
CA GLY A 239 1.43 21.63 9.48
C GLY A 239 1.99 21.55 8.04
N PRO A 240 3.27 21.24 7.83
CA PRO A 240 3.84 21.01 6.51
C PRO A 240 3.08 19.96 5.69
N ALA A 241 2.72 18.82 6.30
CA ALA A 241 1.95 17.79 5.62
C ALA A 241 0.57 18.28 5.18
N GLN A 242 -0.10 19.09 6.00
CA GLN A 242 -1.38 19.69 5.65
C GLN A 242 -1.23 20.62 4.43
N THR A 243 -0.23 21.50 4.44
CA THR A 243 0.04 22.44 3.34
C THR A 243 0.30 21.71 2.02
N VAL A 244 1.18 20.72 2.03
CA VAL A 244 1.52 19.93 0.84
C VAL A 244 0.32 19.13 0.34
N ALA A 245 -0.43 18.50 1.23
CA ALA A 245 -1.58 17.70 0.84
C ALA A 245 -2.73 18.55 0.27
N ILE A 246 -2.99 19.74 0.81
CA ILE A 246 -3.98 20.66 0.24
C ILE A 246 -3.64 20.97 -1.21
N ALA A 247 -2.36 21.25 -1.52
CA ALA A 247 -1.93 21.51 -2.89
C ALA A 247 -2.09 20.26 -3.77
N ALA A 248 -1.57 19.12 -3.32
CA ALA A 248 -1.55 17.88 -4.09
C ALA A 248 -2.96 17.33 -4.39
N LEU A 249 -3.88 17.39 -3.43
CA LEU A 249 -5.25 16.90 -3.58
C LEU A 249 -6.12 17.81 -4.47
N ASN A 250 -5.76 19.09 -4.63
CA ASN A 250 -6.46 20.02 -5.51
C ASN A 250 -5.86 20.10 -6.93
N ASP A 251 -4.66 19.54 -7.17
CA ASP A 251 -4.00 19.61 -8.47
C ASP A 251 -4.46 18.49 -9.42
N THR A 252 -5.64 18.68 -9.99
CA THR A 252 -6.25 17.71 -10.91
C THR A 252 -5.44 17.49 -12.18
N LEU A 253 -4.69 18.51 -12.64
CA LEU A 253 -3.85 18.41 -13.83
C LEU A 253 -2.65 17.48 -13.59
N TRP A 254 -1.92 17.69 -12.50
CA TRP A 254 -0.82 16.81 -12.10
C TRP A 254 -1.31 15.36 -11.91
N GLN A 255 -2.42 15.18 -11.23
CA GLN A 255 -3.01 13.86 -10.98
C GLN A 255 -3.35 13.12 -12.27
N SER A 256 -3.97 13.81 -13.25
CA SER A 256 -4.32 13.22 -14.54
C SER A 256 -3.08 12.84 -15.35
N ASN A 257 -2.11 13.75 -15.45
CA ASN A 257 -0.85 13.52 -16.13
C ASN A 257 -0.08 12.36 -15.47
N MET A 258 -0.03 12.33 -14.15
CA MET A 258 0.68 11.29 -13.41
C MET A 258 0.06 9.90 -13.59
N ARG A 259 -1.27 9.77 -13.61
CA ARG A 259 -1.93 8.50 -13.93
C ARG A 259 -1.54 7.98 -15.32
N THR A 260 -1.53 8.86 -16.31
CA THR A 260 -1.10 8.52 -17.67
C THR A 260 0.38 8.10 -17.72
N THR A 261 1.25 8.86 -17.06
CA THR A 261 2.68 8.55 -16.97
C THR A 261 2.90 7.18 -16.34
N LEU A 262 2.32 6.92 -15.18
CA LEU A 262 2.47 5.65 -14.47
C LEU A 262 1.94 4.45 -15.27
N ALA A 263 0.82 4.61 -15.97
CA ALA A 263 0.27 3.55 -16.83
C ALA A 263 1.25 3.21 -17.97
N ASN A 264 1.79 4.21 -18.66
CA ASN A 264 2.73 4.03 -19.77
C ASN A 264 4.04 3.39 -19.30
N GLU A 265 4.63 3.89 -18.21
CA GLU A 265 5.89 3.39 -17.68
C GLU A 265 5.76 1.99 -17.10
N SER A 266 4.64 1.71 -16.42
CA SER A 266 4.38 0.36 -15.93
C SER A 266 4.39 -0.67 -17.06
N LEU A 267 3.87 -0.33 -18.24
CA LEU A 267 3.93 -1.19 -19.43
C LEU A 267 5.36 -1.35 -19.97
N GLN A 268 6.11 -0.26 -20.08
CA GLN A 268 7.51 -0.30 -20.57
C GLN A 268 8.39 -1.13 -19.64
N GLN A 269 8.34 -0.86 -18.35
CA GLN A 269 9.14 -1.58 -17.36
C GLN A 269 8.73 -3.04 -17.20
N ARG A 270 7.44 -3.38 -17.45
CA ARG A 270 6.98 -4.77 -17.45
C ARG A 270 7.75 -5.62 -18.47
N ASN A 271 7.98 -5.10 -19.66
CA ASN A 271 8.65 -5.84 -20.73
C ASN A 271 10.10 -6.19 -20.35
N ILE A 272 10.80 -5.30 -19.63
CA ILE A 272 12.17 -5.54 -19.16
C ILE A 272 12.21 -6.73 -18.20
N TRP A 273 11.35 -6.75 -17.19
CA TRP A 273 11.37 -7.77 -16.16
C TRP A 273 10.76 -9.10 -16.62
N GLN A 274 9.69 -9.06 -17.43
CA GLN A 274 8.92 -10.26 -17.77
C GLN A 274 9.73 -11.31 -18.50
N ALA A 275 10.47 -10.92 -19.54
CA ALA A 275 11.26 -11.85 -20.36
C ALA A 275 12.35 -12.53 -19.52
N ALA A 276 13.16 -11.75 -18.81
CA ALA A 276 14.25 -12.26 -17.98
C ALA A 276 13.75 -13.14 -16.82
N MET A 277 12.69 -12.70 -16.12
CA MET A 277 12.13 -13.49 -15.03
C MET A 277 11.53 -14.81 -15.51
N THR A 278 10.90 -14.83 -16.70
CA THR A 278 10.41 -16.07 -17.31
C THR A 278 11.55 -17.01 -17.66
N ALA A 279 12.66 -16.52 -18.21
CA ALA A 279 13.85 -17.34 -18.50
C ALA A 279 14.46 -17.95 -17.23
N LEU A 280 14.38 -17.25 -16.11
CA LEU A 280 14.79 -17.73 -14.79
C LEU A 280 13.82 -18.73 -14.14
N GLY A 281 12.71 -19.07 -14.81
CA GLY A 281 11.68 -19.97 -14.27
C GLY A 281 10.75 -19.30 -13.23
N ALA A 282 10.74 -17.96 -13.17
CA ALA A 282 9.80 -17.21 -12.38
C ALA A 282 8.53 -16.88 -13.19
N TYR A 283 7.40 -16.71 -12.52
CA TYR A 283 6.17 -16.27 -13.16
C TYR A 283 5.62 -15.00 -12.48
N GLN A 284 4.97 -14.16 -13.27
CA GLN A 284 4.39 -12.93 -12.74
C GLN A 284 3.24 -13.28 -11.79
N ALA A 285 3.40 -12.95 -10.51
CA ALA A 285 2.41 -13.17 -9.48
C ALA A 285 1.40 -12.01 -9.38
N GLY A 286 1.75 -10.83 -9.93
CA GLY A 286 0.86 -9.69 -9.97
C GLY A 286 1.55 -8.42 -10.45
N SER A 287 0.75 -7.41 -10.77
CA SER A 287 1.20 -6.13 -11.31
C SER A 287 0.31 -5.00 -10.84
N HIS A 288 0.94 -3.88 -10.57
CA HIS A 288 0.34 -2.61 -10.24
C HIS A 288 1.09 -1.49 -10.94
N GLU A 289 0.49 -0.31 -11.10
CA GLU A 289 1.13 0.83 -11.74
C GLU A 289 2.41 1.31 -11.00
N LEU A 290 2.54 0.98 -9.70
CA LEU A 290 3.69 1.36 -8.88
C LEU A 290 4.65 0.21 -8.54
N PHE A 291 4.29 -1.04 -8.86
CA PHE A 291 5.15 -2.21 -8.61
C PHE A 291 4.71 -3.44 -9.40
N ARG A 292 5.59 -4.44 -9.46
CA ARG A 292 5.31 -5.77 -9.99
C ARG A 292 5.96 -6.84 -9.14
N SER A 293 5.36 -8.02 -9.11
CA SER A 293 5.83 -9.14 -8.29
C SER A 293 5.96 -10.40 -9.11
N PHE A 294 7.05 -11.12 -8.86
CA PHE A 294 7.32 -12.41 -9.49
C PHE A 294 7.44 -13.48 -8.43
N SER A 295 6.82 -14.61 -8.67
CA SER A 295 6.85 -15.80 -7.83
C SER A 295 7.89 -16.80 -8.34
N MET A 296 8.66 -17.38 -7.42
CA MET A 296 9.72 -18.31 -7.74
C MET A 296 10.10 -19.16 -6.51
N ALA A 297 10.98 -20.15 -6.74
CA ALA A 297 11.56 -20.94 -5.67
C ALA A 297 12.36 -20.06 -4.68
N PRO A 298 12.29 -20.30 -3.36
CA PRO A 298 12.95 -19.46 -2.35
C PRO A 298 14.45 -19.29 -2.55
N LYS A 299 15.15 -20.35 -2.98
CA LYS A 299 16.60 -20.29 -3.24
C LYS A 299 16.93 -19.33 -4.38
N LEU A 300 16.15 -19.35 -5.47
CA LEU A 300 16.32 -18.43 -6.59
C LEU A 300 16.01 -16.99 -6.17
N ALA A 301 14.90 -16.77 -5.46
CA ALA A 301 14.53 -15.46 -4.96
C ALA A 301 15.62 -14.85 -4.07
N GLN A 302 16.21 -15.66 -3.19
CA GLN A 302 17.29 -15.22 -2.31
C GLN A 302 18.57 -14.90 -3.10
N LYS A 303 18.94 -15.76 -4.09
CA LYS A 303 20.09 -15.51 -4.98
C LYS A 303 19.94 -14.17 -5.70
N LEU A 304 18.79 -13.95 -6.35
CA LEU A 304 18.53 -12.72 -7.10
C LEU A 304 18.47 -11.48 -6.19
N HIS A 305 17.86 -11.59 -5.01
CA HIS A 305 17.85 -10.51 -4.02
C HIS A 305 19.26 -10.11 -3.59
N GLN A 306 20.13 -11.07 -3.30
CA GLN A 306 21.52 -10.80 -2.92
C GLN A 306 22.35 -10.27 -4.09
N SER A 307 22.15 -10.81 -5.30
CA SER A 307 22.82 -10.30 -6.50
C SER A 307 22.43 -8.86 -6.79
N ALA A 308 21.13 -8.54 -6.79
CA ALA A 308 20.65 -7.16 -6.95
C ALA A 308 21.31 -6.21 -5.95
N ALA A 309 21.34 -6.58 -4.68
CA ALA A 309 21.94 -5.76 -3.63
C ALA A 309 23.44 -5.51 -3.84
N LYS A 310 24.21 -6.53 -4.30
CA LYS A 310 25.63 -6.36 -4.67
C LYS A 310 25.82 -5.37 -5.80
N HIS A 311 24.86 -5.27 -6.71
CA HIS A 311 24.85 -4.28 -7.79
C HIS A 311 24.21 -2.92 -7.38
N GLY A 312 23.87 -2.73 -6.10
CA GLY A 312 23.25 -1.50 -5.64
C GLY A 312 21.78 -1.36 -6.02
N ILE A 313 21.11 -2.46 -6.32
CA ILE A 313 19.68 -2.49 -6.61
C ILE A 313 18.96 -3.10 -5.39
N LEU A 314 18.17 -2.32 -4.69
CA LEU A 314 17.41 -2.80 -3.55
C LEU A 314 16.01 -3.22 -4.00
N ILE A 315 15.71 -4.51 -3.89
CA ILE A 315 14.41 -5.12 -4.24
C ILE A 315 13.75 -5.72 -2.99
N ARG A 316 12.44 -5.96 -3.05
CA ARG A 316 11.70 -6.52 -1.90
C ARG A 316 11.57 -8.04 -2.04
N LEU A 317 12.18 -8.78 -1.12
CA LEU A 317 11.95 -10.22 -0.95
C LEU A 317 10.82 -10.44 0.05
N VAL A 318 9.84 -11.29 -0.32
CA VAL A 318 8.73 -11.71 0.52
C VAL A 318 8.67 -13.24 0.56
N ALA A 319 8.94 -13.82 1.72
CA ALA A 319 8.80 -15.26 1.93
C ALA A 319 7.30 -15.59 2.07
N ILE A 320 6.83 -16.57 1.32
CA ILE A 320 5.42 -17.03 1.37
C ILE A 320 5.33 -18.34 2.14
N ASN A 321 6.05 -19.36 1.68
CA ASN A 321 6.12 -20.68 2.31
C ASN A 321 7.45 -21.38 1.95
N SER A 322 7.59 -22.67 2.31
CA SER A 322 8.81 -23.44 2.02
C SER A 322 9.14 -23.60 0.53
N ASN A 323 8.15 -23.42 -0.35
CA ASN A 323 8.29 -23.68 -1.80
C ASN A 323 8.22 -22.41 -2.64
N THR A 324 7.78 -21.29 -2.08
CA THR A 324 7.46 -20.06 -2.83
C THR A 324 7.92 -18.82 -2.10
N SER A 325 8.58 -17.94 -2.83
CA SER A 325 8.87 -16.56 -2.43
C SER A 325 8.49 -15.61 -3.56
N LEU A 326 8.25 -14.36 -3.22
CA LEU A 326 8.05 -13.27 -4.18
C LEU A 326 9.23 -12.32 -4.16
N LEU A 327 9.61 -11.85 -5.33
CA LEU A 327 10.38 -10.61 -5.51
C LEU A 327 9.45 -9.52 -6.04
N ARG A 328 9.35 -8.42 -5.31
CA ARG A 328 8.60 -7.24 -5.75
C ARG A 328 9.56 -6.12 -6.13
N PHE A 329 9.33 -5.57 -7.32
CA PHE A 329 10.06 -4.46 -7.91
C PHE A 329 9.16 -3.24 -7.96
N GLY A 330 9.58 -2.13 -7.37
CA GLY A 330 9.01 -0.80 -7.59
C GLY A 330 9.33 -0.29 -9.00
N ASN A 331 8.82 0.89 -9.32
CA ASN A 331 9.19 1.56 -10.57
C ASN A 331 10.61 2.13 -10.47
N ILE A 332 11.32 2.10 -11.57
CA ILE A 332 12.65 2.71 -11.72
C ILE A 332 12.44 4.21 -11.95
N ASP A 333 13.22 5.03 -11.25
CA ASP A 333 13.30 6.47 -11.51
C ASP A 333 14.08 6.70 -12.82
N PRO A 334 13.42 7.19 -13.89
CA PRO A 334 14.09 7.38 -15.19
C PRO A 334 15.09 8.53 -15.18
N SER A 335 15.05 9.41 -14.19
CA SER A 335 16.02 10.51 -14.03
C SER A 335 17.30 10.08 -13.34
N GLN A 336 17.29 8.93 -12.65
CA GLN A 336 18.45 8.41 -11.94
C GLN A 336 19.47 7.80 -12.89
N ASN A 337 20.75 8.13 -12.70
CA ASN A 337 21.87 7.57 -13.45
C ASN A 337 22.85 6.87 -12.49
N ILE A 338 23.32 5.69 -12.90
CA ILE A 338 24.33 4.90 -12.18
C ILE A 338 25.44 4.54 -13.16
N ASN A 339 26.69 4.83 -12.81
CA ASN A 339 27.86 4.52 -13.62
C ASN A 339 27.73 4.98 -15.07
N ASN A 340 27.21 6.20 -15.31
CA ASN A 340 26.95 6.81 -16.62
C ASN A 340 25.88 6.11 -17.49
N ALA A 341 25.13 5.17 -16.94
CA ALA A 341 23.95 4.57 -17.56
C ALA A 341 22.67 5.04 -16.89
N SER A 342 21.55 5.07 -17.62
CA SER A 342 20.26 5.27 -16.96
C SER A 342 20.00 4.12 -16.00
N ALA A 343 19.30 4.39 -14.90
CA ALA A 343 18.93 3.32 -13.94
C ALA A 343 18.15 2.19 -14.62
N LEU A 344 17.37 2.52 -15.65
CA LEU A 344 16.62 1.55 -16.44
C LEU A 344 17.56 0.59 -17.21
N ASP A 345 18.54 1.11 -17.93
CA ASP A 345 19.51 0.33 -18.70
C ASP A 345 20.38 -0.50 -17.76
N TYR A 346 20.75 0.08 -16.62
CA TYR A 346 21.55 -0.61 -15.61
C TYR A 346 20.81 -1.82 -15.03
N CYS A 347 19.55 -1.64 -14.63
CA CYS A 347 18.72 -2.73 -14.15
C CYS A 347 18.45 -3.80 -15.22
N HIS A 348 18.25 -3.39 -16.47
CA HIS A 348 18.05 -4.28 -17.59
C HIS A 348 19.31 -5.14 -17.84
N THR A 349 20.48 -4.53 -17.86
CA THR A 349 21.77 -5.23 -18.02
C THR A 349 21.98 -6.25 -16.89
N TRP A 350 21.74 -5.83 -15.63
CA TRP A 350 21.84 -6.74 -14.49
C TRP A 350 20.93 -7.96 -14.66
N ILE A 351 19.65 -7.78 -14.96
CA ILE A 351 18.73 -8.93 -15.00
C ILE A 351 18.94 -9.83 -16.21
N GLN A 352 19.46 -9.32 -17.32
CA GLN A 352 19.87 -10.14 -18.46
C GLN A 352 21.03 -11.05 -18.09
N GLN A 353 22.08 -10.54 -17.44
CA GLN A 353 23.23 -11.34 -16.96
C GLN A 353 22.80 -12.45 -15.99
N GLU A 354 21.80 -12.21 -15.15
CA GLU A 354 21.29 -13.25 -14.24
C GLU A 354 20.46 -14.33 -14.97
N SER A 355 19.95 -14.03 -16.16
CA SER A 355 19.11 -14.95 -16.95
C SER A 355 19.90 -15.80 -17.97
N GLU A 356 21.15 -15.46 -18.24
CA GLU A 356 22.10 -16.23 -19.03
C GLU A 356 22.78 -17.31 -18.16
#